data_08efba25e61e92664d546eee9b5bbf47
#
_entry.id   08efba25e61e92664d546eee9b5bbf47
#
_cell.length_a   1.000
_cell.length_b   1.000
_cell.length_c   1.000
_cell.angle_alpha   90.00
_cell.angle_beta   90.00
_cell.angle_gamma   90.00
#
_symmetry.space_group_name_H-M   'P 1'
#
loop_
_entity.id
_entity.type
_entity.pdbx_description
1 polymer ?
#
loop_
_entity_poly.entity_id
_entity_poly.type
_entity_poly.pdbx_seq_one_letter_code
_entity_poly.pdbx_strand_id
1 'polypeptide(L)'
;MNKITAVILQQNETLQQTFIDAGADKCVVLGKNVGDASLLPLLKGLDTEYALLYLKTSPLELSKASLKRFLSVADDTGASMVYSNYYQVMNGETSVVPTIEYQMGSVRDDFNFGSLVLVRIDDVKEVEVASYQYATWYAIRLWLSTIADFVHIDEVLYTEMEEDTRKSGEKQFDYVNPRNRAVQIEMEQ
;
A
#
# COMPACT_ATOMS: atom_id res chain seq x y z
N MET A 1 6.06 -6.42 22.45
CA MET A 1 5.11 -5.51 21.82
C MET A 1 5.08 -5.88 20.34
N ASN A 2 3.92 -6.15 19.76
CA ASN A 2 3.84 -6.48 18.35
C ASN A 2 4.24 -5.24 17.54
N LYS A 3 5.17 -5.39 16.61
CA LYS A 3 5.73 -4.26 15.88
C LYS A 3 4.99 -3.98 14.57
N ILE A 4 4.52 -5.03 13.88
CA ILE A 4 3.98 -4.89 12.54
C ILE A 4 2.78 -5.80 12.27
N THR A 5 1.73 -5.22 11.70
CA THR A 5 0.60 -5.94 11.11
C THR A 5 0.63 -5.79 9.60
N ALA A 6 0.61 -6.92 8.87
CA ALA A 6 0.35 -6.88 7.43
C ALA A 6 -1.15 -6.73 7.17
N VAL A 7 -1.52 -5.94 6.16
CA VAL A 7 -2.91 -5.75 5.72
C VAL A 7 -3.01 -6.12 4.25
N ILE A 8 -3.87 -7.08 3.95
CA ILE A 8 -4.15 -7.55 2.58
C ILE A 8 -5.61 -7.29 2.20
N LEU A 9 -5.89 -7.16 0.92
CA LEU A 9 -7.21 -6.78 0.43
C LEU A 9 -8.23 -7.91 0.46
N GLN A 10 -7.78 -9.15 0.22
CA GLN A 10 -8.63 -10.33 0.12
C GLN A 10 -8.03 -11.50 0.90
N GLN A 11 -8.88 -12.41 1.35
CA GLN A 11 -8.45 -13.65 1.99
C GLN A 11 -7.56 -14.45 1.02
N ASN A 12 -6.30 -14.65 1.41
CA ASN A 12 -5.32 -15.39 0.64
C ASN A 12 -4.28 -15.99 1.59
N GLU A 13 -4.34 -17.28 1.81
CA GLU A 13 -3.48 -17.99 2.75
C GLU A 13 -1.99 -17.91 2.35
N THR A 14 -1.69 -17.96 1.05
CA THR A 14 -0.32 -17.85 0.55
C THR A 14 0.26 -16.47 0.84
N LEU A 15 -0.50 -15.39 0.60
CA LEU A 15 -0.06 -14.03 0.93
C LEU A 15 0.09 -13.85 2.45
N GLN A 16 -0.85 -14.36 3.24
CA GLN A 16 -0.73 -14.31 4.71
C GLN A 16 0.55 -14.99 5.18
N GLN A 17 0.83 -16.20 4.66
CA GLN A 17 2.04 -16.93 5.02
C GLN A 17 3.30 -16.17 4.59
N THR A 18 3.32 -15.57 3.39
CA THR A 18 4.44 -14.74 2.92
C THR A 18 4.77 -13.63 3.91
N PHE A 19 3.76 -12.91 4.43
CA PHE A 19 3.99 -11.84 5.41
C PHE A 19 4.47 -12.35 6.76
N ILE A 20 3.90 -13.45 7.25
CA ILE A 20 4.34 -14.07 8.51
C ILE A 20 5.77 -14.58 8.39
N ASP A 21 6.12 -15.23 7.29
CA ASP A 21 7.49 -15.72 7.03
C ASP A 21 8.49 -14.57 6.88
N ALA A 22 8.06 -13.44 6.33
CA ALA A 22 8.87 -12.22 6.28
C ALA A 22 9.07 -11.58 7.66
N GLY A 23 8.26 -11.92 8.66
CA GLY A 23 8.40 -11.48 10.04
C GLY A 23 7.32 -10.49 10.52
N ALA A 24 6.18 -10.40 9.83
CA ALA A 24 5.01 -9.70 10.36
C ALA A 24 4.44 -10.49 11.57
N ASP A 25 4.04 -9.78 12.62
CA ASP A 25 3.48 -10.40 13.82
C ASP A 25 2.11 -11.00 13.55
N LYS A 26 1.35 -10.37 12.67
CA LYS A 26 0.03 -10.83 12.22
C LYS A 26 -0.30 -10.31 10.83
N CYS A 27 -1.27 -10.94 10.18
CA CYS A 27 -1.84 -10.50 8.92
C CYS A 27 -3.36 -10.40 9.04
N VAL A 28 -3.92 -9.26 8.64
CA VAL A 28 -5.35 -9.00 8.65
C VAL A 28 -5.87 -8.77 7.25
N VAL A 29 -7.16 -9.05 7.04
CA VAL A 29 -7.81 -8.91 5.74
C VAL A 29 -8.78 -7.74 5.79
N LEU A 30 -8.64 -6.79 4.87
CA LEU A 30 -9.57 -5.67 4.73
C LEU A 30 -10.94 -6.15 4.19
N GLY A 31 -10.94 -7.14 3.29
CA GLY A 31 -12.15 -7.67 2.65
C GLY A 31 -12.77 -6.74 1.59
N LYS A 32 -12.09 -5.66 1.26
CA LYS A 32 -12.51 -4.58 0.36
C LYS A 32 -11.33 -4.05 -0.44
N ASN A 33 -11.59 -3.12 -1.35
CA ASN A 33 -10.50 -2.37 -1.97
C ASN A 33 -9.98 -1.28 -1.02
N VAL A 34 -8.78 -0.81 -1.27
CA VAL A 34 -8.09 0.17 -0.43
C VAL A 34 -8.78 1.56 -0.38
N GLY A 35 -9.62 1.87 -1.34
CA GLY A 35 -10.42 3.09 -1.34
C GLY A 35 -11.66 3.04 -0.46
N ASP A 36 -12.06 1.86 0.03
CA ASP A 36 -13.26 1.68 0.83
C ASP A 36 -13.14 2.34 2.22
N ALA A 37 -14.26 2.87 2.71
CA ALA A 37 -14.35 3.54 4.01
C ALA A 37 -13.92 2.67 5.20
N SER A 38 -13.87 1.35 5.05
CA SER A 38 -13.45 0.42 6.12
C SER A 38 -11.93 0.43 6.38
N LEU A 39 -11.11 0.97 5.48
CA LEU A 39 -9.66 0.97 5.63
C LEU A 39 -9.21 1.77 6.85
N LEU A 40 -9.66 3.02 7.00
CA LEU A 40 -9.22 3.88 8.10
C LEU A 40 -9.61 3.32 9.48
N PRO A 41 -10.86 2.87 9.73
CA PRO A 41 -11.21 2.21 10.98
C PRO A 41 -10.39 0.94 11.26
N LEU A 42 -10.10 0.14 10.24
CA LEU A 42 -9.26 -1.04 10.39
C LEU A 42 -7.86 -0.64 10.84
N LEU A 43 -7.23 0.33 10.19
CA LEU A 43 -5.89 0.78 10.54
C LEU A 43 -5.83 1.41 11.94
N LYS A 44 -6.80 2.26 12.30
CA LYS A 44 -6.90 2.86 13.65
C LYS A 44 -7.11 1.82 14.75
N GLY A 45 -7.71 0.68 14.44
CA GLY A 45 -7.92 -0.43 15.36
C GLY A 45 -6.71 -1.33 15.58
N LEU A 46 -5.60 -1.12 14.87
CA LEU A 46 -4.39 -1.92 15.05
C LEU A 46 -3.65 -1.55 16.33
N ASP A 47 -3.13 -2.57 17.01
CA ASP A 47 -2.35 -2.48 18.25
C ASP A 47 -0.83 -2.57 18.01
N THR A 48 -0.38 -2.52 16.75
CA THR A 48 1.00 -2.54 16.31
C THR A 48 1.53 -1.14 16.04
N GLU A 49 2.84 -1.00 16.01
CA GLU A 49 3.51 0.27 15.71
C GLU A 49 3.38 0.65 14.23
N TYR A 50 3.44 -0.34 13.36
CA TYR A 50 3.35 -0.18 11.91
C TYR A 50 2.29 -1.08 11.29
N ALA A 51 1.73 -0.65 10.16
CA ALA A 51 1.00 -1.50 9.23
C ALA A 51 1.74 -1.59 7.90
N LEU A 52 1.91 -2.81 7.38
CA LEU A 52 2.42 -3.06 6.04
C LEU A 52 1.24 -3.35 5.11
N LEU A 53 0.90 -2.38 4.27
CA LEU A 53 -0.24 -2.46 3.36
C LEU A 53 0.20 -3.07 2.03
N TYR A 54 -0.42 -4.14 1.60
CA TYR A 54 -0.31 -4.65 0.23
C TYR A 54 -1.55 -4.29 -0.57
N LEU A 55 -1.39 -3.39 -1.55
CA LEU A 55 -2.46 -2.72 -2.27
C LEU A 55 -2.98 -3.53 -3.48
N LYS A 56 -2.49 -4.76 -3.65
CA LYS A 56 -2.88 -5.69 -4.72
C LYS A 56 -3.32 -7.03 -4.16
N THR A 57 -3.81 -7.90 -5.04
CA THR A 57 -4.24 -9.27 -4.71
C THR A 57 -3.35 -10.33 -5.37
N SER A 58 -2.44 -9.92 -6.25
CA SER A 58 -1.47 -10.78 -6.93
C SER A 58 -0.46 -11.38 -5.95
N PRO A 59 0.20 -12.49 -6.31
CA PRO A 59 1.26 -13.07 -5.49
C PRO A 59 2.40 -12.09 -5.24
N LEU A 60 3.01 -12.18 -4.06
CA LEU A 60 4.09 -11.33 -3.59
C LEU A 60 5.24 -12.19 -3.06
N GLU A 61 6.47 -11.81 -3.38
CA GLU A 61 7.67 -12.31 -2.70
C GLU A 61 8.25 -11.20 -1.83
N LEU A 62 8.43 -11.48 -0.55
CA LEU A 62 8.97 -10.56 0.45
C LEU A 62 9.90 -11.31 1.39
N SER A 63 11.15 -10.86 1.52
CA SER A 63 12.13 -11.48 2.41
C SER A 63 12.10 -10.86 3.82
N LYS A 64 12.63 -11.61 4.80
CA LYS A 64 12.87 -11.06 6.15
C LYS A 64 13.82 -9.86 6.15
N ALA A 65 14.82 -9.87 5.27
CA ALA A 65 15.77 -8.76 5.15
C ALA A 65 15.08 -7.51 4.61
N SER A 66 14.21 -7.66 3.61
CA SER A 66 13.41 -6.57 3.04
C SER A 66 12.50 -5.93 4.09
N LEU A 67 11.76 -6.74 4.85
CA LEU A 67 10.89 -6.22 5.91
C LEU A 67 11.69 -5.49 6.99
N LYS A 68 12.83 -6.06 7.42
CA LYS A 68 13.73 -5.37 8.36
C LYS A 68 14.24 -4.04 7.82
N ARG A 69 14.52 -3.95 6.51
CA ARG A 69 14.96 -2.71 5.88
C ARG A 69 13.87 -1.64 5.92
N PHE A 70 12.62 -1.98 5.61
CA PHE A 70 11.48 -1.08 5.77
C PHE A 70 11.37 -0.55 7.20
N LEU A 71 11.42 -1.45 8.19
CA LEU A 71 11.32 -1.07 9.62
C LEU A 71 12.48 -0.20 10.06
N SER A 72 13.72 -0.54 9.70
CA SER A 72 14.91 0.25 10.07
C SER A 72 14.80 1.67 9.53
N VAL A 73 14.40 1.84 8.26
CA VAL A 73 14.24 3.17 7.68
C VAL A 73 13.13 3.95 8.38
N ALA A 74 11.99 3.32 8.67
CA ALA A 74 10.88 3.96 9.38
C ALA A 74 11.29 4.40 10.79
N ASP A 75 12.02 3.54 11.52
CA ASP A 75 12.53 3.86 12.87
C ASP A 75 13.56 5.00 12.85
N ASP A 76 14.49 4.96 11.90
CA ASP A 76 15.60 5.91 11.80
C ASP A 76 15.15 7.30 11.34
N THR A 77 14.13 7.37 10.47
CA THR A 77 13.67 8.62 9.86
C THR A 77 12.46 9.24 10.58
N GLY A 78 11.69 8.43 11.31
CA GLY A 78 10.42 8.86 11.85
C GLY A 78 9.31 9.06 10.80
N ALA A 79 9.50 8.52 9.58
CA ALA A 79 8.55 8.68 8.47
C ALA A 79 7.16 8.15 8.80
N SER A 80 6.12 8.84 8.33
CA SER A 80 4.73 8.36 8.39
C SER A 80 4.45 7.26 7.36
N MET A 81 5.17 7.29 6.24
CA MET A 81 5.08 6.26 5.20
C MET A 81 6.46 5.97 4.59
N VAL A 82 6.74 4.68 4.38
CA VAL A 82 7.96 4.20 3.71
C VAL A 82 7.57 3.30 2.54
N TYR A 83 8.23 3.46 1.40
CA TYR A 83 8.01 2.70 0.18
C TYR A 83 9.32 2.46 -0.55
N SER A 84 9.34 1.57 -1.55
CA SER A 84 10.57 1.19 -2.24
C SER A 84 10.33 0.87 -3.72
N ASN A 85 11.43 0.75 -4.46
CA ASN A 85 11.43 0.10 -5.77
C ASN A 85 11.07 -1.38 -5.64
N TYR A 86 10.62 -1.99 -6.73
CA TYR A 86 10.23 -3.39 -6.74
C TYR A 86 10.49 -4.07 -8.09
N TYR A 87 10.55 -5.40 -8.06
CA TYR A 87 10.47 -6.19 -9.28
C TYR A 87 9.01 -6.48 -9.62
N GLN A 88 8.69 -6.37 -10.89
CA GLN A 88 7.43 -6.87 -11.44
C GLN A 88 7.71 -8.05 -12.37
N VAL A 89 7.06 -9.17 -12.10
CA VAL A 89 7.06 -10.32 -13.00
C VAL A 89 5.74 -10.30 -13.77
N MET A 90 5.82 -10.12 -15.08
CA MET A 90 4.65 -10.12 -15.97
C MET A 90 4.89 -11.08 -17.14
N ASN A 91 4.03 -12.07 -17.31
CA ASN A 91 4.14 -13.09 -18.36
C ASN A 91 5.50 -13.84 -18.36
N GLY A 92 6.11 -14.02 -17.19
CA GLY A 92 7.40 -14.68 -17.02
C GLY A 92 8.62 -13.79 -17.26
N GLU A 93 8.43 -12.53 -17.60
CA GLU A 93 9.48 -11.54 -17.69
C GLU A 93 9.58 -10.71 -16.41
N THR A 94 10.80 -10.52 -15.91
CA THR A 94 11.08 -9.71 -14.72
C THR A 94 11.61 -8.35 -15.14
N SER A 95 11.01 -7.28 -14.63
CA SER A 95 11.47 -5.91 -14.83
C SER A 95 11.57 -5.19 -13.50
N VAL A 96 12.50 -4.22 -13.40
CA VAL A 96 12.55 -3.29 -12.27
C VAL A 96 11.53 -2.20 -12.51
N VAL A 97 10.70 -1.94 -11.51
CA VAL A 97 9.82 -0.78 -11.48
C VAL A 97 10.40 0.22 -10.48
N PRO A 98 11.07 1.28 -10.95
CA PRO A 98 11.53 2.33 -10.08
C PRO A 98 10.33 3.16 -9.60
N THR A 99 10.32 3.45 -8.31
CA THR A 99 9.47 4.49 -7.74
C THR A 99 10.30 5.76 -7.61
N ILE A 100 9.65 6.91 -7.59
CA ILE A 100 10.36 8.19 -7.47
C ILE A 100 10.26 8.73 -6.05
N GLU A 101 11.24 9.55 -5.68
CA GLU A 101 11.24 10.23 -4.39
C GLU A 101 10.04 11.18 -4.29
N TYR A 102 9.33 11.10 -3.19
CA TYR A 102 8.23 12.00 -2.89
C TYR A 102 8.75 13.41 -2.63
N GLN A 103 8.08 14.39 -3.20
CA GLN A 103 8.27 15.80 -2.89
C GLN A 103 6.99 16.36 -2.28
N MET A 104 7.13 17.17 -1.22
CA MET A 104 5.98 17.77 -0.57
C MET A 104 5.06 18.49 -1.58
N GLY A 105 3.77 18.20 -1.51
CA GLY A 105 2.76 18.73 -2.45
C GLY A 105 2.60 17.90 -3.73
N SER A 106 3.38 16.83 -3.94
CA SER A 106 3.26 15.97 -5.13
C SER A 106 2.37 14.74 -4.92
N VAL A 107 1.67 14.63 -3.79
CA VAL A 107 0.69 13.54 -3.59
C VAL A 107 -0.46 13.72 -4.58
N ARG A 108 -0.43 12.90 -5.63
CA ARG A 108 -1.49 12.79 -6.62
C ARG A 108 -2.09 11.40 -6.53
N ASP A 109 -3.27 11.22 -7.11
CA ASP A 109 -3.93 9.92 -7.19
C ASP A 109 -3.08 8.89 -7.95
N ASP A 110 -2.40 9.32 -9.01
CA ASP A 110 -1.55 8.51 -9.88
C ASP A 110 -0.08 8.42 -9.44
N PHE A 111 0.32 9.02 -8.30
CA PHE A 111 1.69 8.91 -7.81
C PHE A 111 1.99 7.47 -7.39
N ASN A 112 3.03 6.89 -8.01
CA ASN A 112 3.41 5.50 -7.77
C ASN A 112 4.29 5.35 -6.54
N PHE A 113 3.69 4.99 -5.42
CA PHE A 113 4.41 4.56 -4.20
C PHE A 113 4.70 3.04 -4.18
N GLY A 114 4.48 2.34 -5.28
CA GLY A 114 4.50 0.87 -5.30
C GLY A 114 3.22 0.25 -4.74
N SER A 115 3.19 -1.06 -4.72
CA SER A 115 2.06 -1.83 -4.20
C SER A 115 2.21 -2.26 -2.74
N LEU A 116 3.40 -2.11 -2.17
CA LEU A 116 3.72 -2.42 -0.78
C LEU A 116 4.23 -1.17 -0.07
N VAL A 117 3.51 -0.72 0.94
CA VAL A 117 3.85 0.48 1.70
C VAL A 117 3.75 0.22 3.20
N LEU A 118 4.72 0.74 3.95
CA LEU A 118 4.73 0.71 5.41
C LEU A 118 4.20 2.05 5.93
N VAL A 119 3.23 2.02 6.85
CA VAL A 119 2.69 3.23 7.48
C VAL A 119 2.79 3.16 9.00
N ARG A 120 3.07 4.28 9.63
CA ARG A 120 3.12 4.41 11.10
C ARG A 120 1.70 4.55 11.65
N ILE A 121 1.32 3.66 12.56
CA ILE A 121 -0.05 3.61 13.07
C ILE A 121 -0.40 4.81 13.96
N ASP A 122 0.54 5.33 14.72
CA ASP A 122 0.26 6.51 15.56
C ASP A 122 -0.09 7.73 14.70
N ASP A 123 0.58 7.93 13.56
CA ASP A 123 0.22 8.99 12.61
C ASP A 123 -1.14 8.73 11.95
N VAL A 124 -1.45 7.46 11.63
CA VAL A 124 -2.77 7.08 11.08
C VAL A 124 -3.90 7.35 12.07
N LYS A 125 -3.67 7.21 13.37
CA LYS A 125 -4.69 7.50 14.39
C LYS A 125 -5.11 8.96 14.41
N GLU A 126 -4.20 9.87 14.03
CA GLU A 126 -4.48 11.30 13.92
C GLU A 126 -5.25 11.69 12.64
N VAL A 127 -5.36 10.77 11.67
CA VAL A 127 -6.04 11.06 10.39
C VAL A 127 -7.51 11.37 10.62
N GLU A 128 -7.94 12.55 10.17
CA GLU A 128 -9.34 13.00 10.19
C GLU A 128 -9.79 13.30 8.77
N VAL A 129 -10.43 12.33 8.14
CA VAL A 129 -10.97 12.45 6.78
C VAL A 129 -12.41 11.99 6.73
N ALA A 130 -13.15 12.48 5.72
CA ALA A 130 -14.51 12.04 5.47
C ALA A 130 -14.54 10.55 5.11
N SER A 131 -15.72 9.96 5.21
CA SER A 131 -15.96 8.57 4.80
C SER A 131 -16.15 8.52 3.29
N TYR A 132 -15.16 8.00 2.58
CA TYR A 132 -15.19 7.81 1.13
C TYR A 132 -15.49 6.36 0.77
N GLN A 133 -16.06 6.12 -0.42
CA GLN A 133 -16.26 4.77 -0.95
C GLN A 133 -15.08 4.30 -1.81
N TYR A 134 -14.34 5.23 -2.39
CA TYR A 134 -13.29 4.94 -3.37
C TYR A 134 -11.98 5.68 -3.12
N ALA A 135 -11.99 6.76 -2.36
CA ALA A 135 -10.85 7.67 -2.19
C ALA A 135 -10.20 7.61 -0.80
N THR A 136 -10.60 6.69 0.10
CA THR A 136 -10.10 6.65 1.48
C THR A 136 -8.59 6.57 1.55
N TRP A 137 -7.93 5.72 0.76
CA TRP A 137 -6.46 5.62 0.76
C TRP A 137 -5.79 6.90 0.25
N TYR A 138 -6.38 7.54 -0.74
CA TYR A 138 -5.89 8.83 -1.24
C TYR A 138 -5.98 9.91 -0.16
N ALA A 139 -7.12 10.01 0.52
CA ALA A 139 -7.33 10.96 1.61
C ALA A 139 -6.38 10.73 2.79
N ILE A 140 -6.14 9.46 3.17
CA ILE A 140 -5.15 9.11 4.20
C ILE A 140 -3.76 9.60 3.80
N ARG A 141 -3.32 9.35 2.56
CA ARG A 141 -2.01 9.82 2.07
C ARG A 141 -1.89 11.34 2.09
N LEU A 142 -2.93 12.04 1.63
CA LEU A 142 -2.96 13.50 1.68
C LEU A 142 -2.79 14.00 3.11
N TRP A 143 -3.52 13.45 4.07
CA TRP A 143 -3.39 13.83 5.47
C TRP A 143 -1.98 13.53 6.01
N LEU A 144 -1.51 12.30 5.86
CA LEU A 144 -0.19 11.88 6.35
C LEU A 144 0.93 12.75 5.79
N SER A 145 0.83 13.21 4.54
CA SER A 145 1.82 14.07 3.92
C SER A 145 1.92 15.47 4.54
N THR A 146 0.94 15.88 5.34
CA THR A 146 0.95 17.17 6.05
C THR A 146 1.59 17.11 7.42
N ILE A 147 1.76 15.92 8.00
CA ILE A 147 2.22 15.75 9.39
C ILE A 147 3.64 15.15 9.48
N ALA A 148 4.05 14.34 8.52
CA ALA A 148 5.39 13.76 8.51
C ALA A 148 5.83 13.36 7.10
N ASP A 149 7.11 13.07 6.94
CA ASP A 149 7.71 12.75 5.66
C ASP A 149 7.29 11.36 5.13
N PHE A 150 7.27 11.24 3.81
CA PHE A 150 7.25 9.98 3.09
C PHE A 150 8.67 9.67 2.61
N VAL A 151 9.19 8.52 2.98
CA VAL A 151 10.57 8.14 2.67
C VAL A 151 10.61 7.05 1.62
N HIS A 152 11.33 7.34 0.53
CA HIS A 152 11.64 6.42 -0.54
C HIS A 152 12.92 5.64 -0.21
N ILE A 153 12.89 4.33 -0.34
CA ILE A 153 14.07 3.47 -0.31
C ILE A 153 14.45 3.15 -1.76
N ASP A 154 15.57 3.70 -2.22
CA ASP A 154 16.09 3.43 -3.57
C ASP A 154 16.76 2.04 -3.65
N GLU A 155 16.03 1.03 -3.22
CA GLU A 155 16.39 -0.39 -3.26
C GLU A 155 15.17 -1.19 -3.71
N VAL A 156 15.41 -2.30 -4.41
CA VAL A 156 14.33 -3.25 -4.75
C VAL A 156 14.12 -4.18 -3.56
N LEU A 157 12.98 -4.05 -2.88
CA LEU A 157 12.73 -4.77 -1.64
C LEU A 157 11.69 -5.88 -1.76
N TYR A 158 10.93 -5.96 -2.84
CA TYR A 158 9.94 -7.03 -3.05
C TYR A 158 9.73 -7.32 -4.53
N THR A 159 9.08 -8.44 -4.81
CA THR A 159 8.68 -8.84 -6.17
C THR A 159 7.17 -9.04 -6.20
N GLU A 160 6.47 -8.35 -7.09
CA GLU A 160 5.07 -8.65 -7.38
C GLU A 160 4.94 -9.46 -8.66
N MET A 161 4.01 -10.43 -8.64
CA MET A 161 3.70 -11.26 -9.79
C MET A 161 2.35 -10.83 -10.33
N GLU A 162 2.31 -10.31 -11.55
CA GLU A 162 1.08 -9.85 -12.17
C GLU A 162 0.82 -10.61 -13.47
N GLU A 163 -0.40 -11.11 -13.65
CA GLU A 163 -0.85 -11.64 -14.93
C GLU A 163 -1.36 -10.50 -15.81
N ASP A 164 -0.98 -10.50 -17.08
CA ASP A 164 -1.47 -9.51 -18.04
C ASP A 164 -2.94 -9.78 -18.38
N THR A 165 -3.84 -9.20 -17.61
CA THR A 165 -5.29 -9.31 -17.81
C THR A 165 -5.78 -8.61 -19.09
N ARG A 166 -4.94 -7.81 -19.77
CA ARG A 166 -5.30 -7.19 -21.07
C ARG A 166 -5.53 -8.24 -22.16
N LYS A 167 -4.89 -9.41 -22.05
CA LYS A 167 -5.09 -10.53 -22.98
C LYS A 167 -6.45 -11.21 -22.81
N SER A 168 -7.07 -11.13 -21.64
CA SER A 168 -8.41 -11.68 -21.36
C SER A 168 -9.55 -10.73 -21.78
N GLY A 169 -9.25 -9.50 -22.17
CA GLY A 169 -10.25 -8.49 -22.52
C GLY A 169 -10.97 -7.86 -21.33
N GLU A 170 -10.63 -8.24 -20.08
CA GLU A 170 -11.32 -7.80 -18.88
C GLU A 170 -11.09 -6.33 -18.52
N LYS A 171 -10.03 -5.70 -19.05
CA LYS A 171 -9.70 -4.28 -18.82
C LYS A 171 -9.85 -3.40 -20.06
N GLN A 172 -10.62 -3.83 -21.06
CA GLN A 172 -10.89 -2.97 -22.20
C GLN A 172 -11.81 -1.81 -21.78
N PHE A 173 -11.25 -0.56 -21.77
CA PHE A 173 -11.97 0.70 -21.57
C PHE A 173 -12.43 1.03 -20.15
N ASP A 174 -11.54 0.93 -19.17
CA ASP A 174 -11.79 1.37 -17.78
C ASP A 174 -12.23 2.84 -17.65
N TYR A 175 -11.85 3.72 -18.59
CA TYR A 175 -12.24 5.13 -18.57
C TYR A 175 -13.75 5.40 -18.83
N VAL A 176 -14.48 4.41 -19.30
CA VAL A 176 -15.94 4.50 -19.52
C VAL A 176 -16.72 3.95 -18.32
N ASN A 177 -16.04 3.36 -17.34
CA ASN A 177 -16.67 2.73 -16.20
C ASN A 177 -17.25 3.81 -15.26
N PRO A 178 -18.57 3.74 -14.91
CA PRO A 178 -19.19 4.67 -13.96
C PRO A 178 -18.46 4.73 -12.60
N ARG A 179 -17.80 3.63 -12.21
CA ARG A 179 -16.99 3.57 -10.99
C ARG A 179 -15.80 4.53 -11.05
N ASN A 180 -15.10 4.61 -12.19
CA ASN A 180 -13.94 5.49 -12.33
C ASN A 180 -14.36 6.96 -12.21
N ARG A 181 -15.54 7.31 -12.71
CA ARG A 181 -16.09 8.66 -12.55
C ARG A 181 -16.45 8.96 -11.10
N ALA A 182 -17.00 8.00 -10.37
CA ALA A 182 -17.30 8.14 -8.95
C ALA A 182 -16.02 8.35 -8.12
N VAL A 183 -14.94 7.60 -8.44
CA VAL A 183 -13.61 7.80 -7.83
C VAL A 183 -13.10 9.21 -8.08
N GLN A 184 -13.16 9.71 -9.32
CA GLN A 184 -12.73 11.07 -9.67
C GLN A 184 -13.49 12.12 -8.89
N ILE A 185 -14.82 12.01 -8.80
CA ILE A 185 -15.67 12.95 -8.05
C ILE A 185 -15.27 12.99 -6.57
N GLU A 186 -15.03 11.84 -5.94
CA GLU A 186 -14.59 11.79 -4.54
C GLU A 186 -13.19 12.40 -4.33
N MET A 187 -12.29 12.27 -5.32
CA MET A 187 -10.92 12.83 -5.25
C MET A 187 -10.90 14.35 -5.46
N GLU A 188 -11.92 14.91 -6.11
CA GLU A 188 -12.05 16.35 -6.36
C GLU A 188 -12.69 17.12 -5.19
N GLN A 189 -13.26 16.43 -4.22
CA GLN A 189 -13.90 16.99 -3.02
C GLN A 189 -12.88 17.24 -1.89
#